data_f0dd29c756bd7bb33841e0485e881d16
#
_entry.id   f0dd29c756bd7bb33841e0485e881d16
#
_cell.length_a   1.000
_cell.length_b   1.000
_cell.length_c   1.000
_cell.angle_alpha   90.00
_cell.angle_beta   90.00
_cell.angle_gamma   90.00
#
_symmetry.space_group_name_H-M   'P 1'
#
loop_
_entity.id
_entity.type
_entity.pdbx_description
1 polymer ?
#
loop_
_entity_poly.entity_id
_entity_poly.type
_entity_poly.pdbx_seq_one_letter_code
_entity_poly.pdbx_strand_id
1 'polypeptide(L)'
;MLRLRRLCAVLLLLGFAACGATQRGGGERGTPSRPVAQFPERARVTQVVEAGPPPALGPLLPRGELHVDRWEMQATPAPGDAPYEPEGPFEPLLDAAAAQRGVSITRSASLRCVAEEMARFYAANEALPTERLSRHLLAACGTNAIAVGRAGSRGELDPRATPEMLVREAGDSLRDALAPVLIDGAQVGLGFAREGANVSLMVVVAEPSIRFEAPEPPDAAGDVVVRGQLLGRADGILALVNQGPHGVARCRVSPTVGLPSFELRCPLAEGDDTAIAHVATFSLGRVLTRHVGTVLLRRSAETPAPPYAPQPVGEPAPITSPEAAPATFVERLNAVRAAAGLAPVELAPAQTRVEQTVAPHLLGALLQDQQDAQDTLALGLMAGWEVEGGTIRWADIVGHTVVGNRDVAWWLSDALEQPGSRYVLLRDDIRQVAIGATPVADPEALGLVVSTYAFFEDADFEAAATRFFDRVTEARTAAGLPPPRRLGGLERVWHEARTVSAGRSHANAAFQRALNAESQAQGRSLQGVMLETVDLDLGDLPEVVMARRELSLGVAVGFTRAPGAAWGQYVVFLVFPAS
;
A
#
# COMPACT_ATOMS: atom_id res chain seq x y z
N MET A 1 -22.21 -14.30 34.08
CA MET A 1 -22.62 -14.46 32.68
C MET A 1 -21.61 -13.74 31.82
N LEU A 2 -20.67 -14.48 31.22
CA LEU A 2 -19.71 -13.93 30.27
C LEU A 2 -20.45 -13.56 28.98
N ARG A 3 -20.49 -12.29 28.61
CA ARG A 3 -20.95 -11.87 27.28
C ARG A 3 -19.78 -11.97 26.30
N LEU A 4 -19.75 -13.06 25.55
CA LEU A 4 -18.86 -13.21 24.40
C LEU A 4 -19.20 -12.19 23.32
N ARG A 5 -18.24 -11.32 22.98
CA ARG A 5 -18.32 -10.44 21.81
C ARG A 5 -17.41 -11.01 20.71
N ARG A 6 -18.01 -11.40 19.59
CA ARG A 6 -17.29 -11.76 18.35
C ARG A 6 -16.81 -10.47 17.68
N LEU A 7 -15.55 -10.42 17.33
CA LEU A 7 -15.00 -9.37 16.47
C LEU A 7 -14.47 -9.99 15.17
N CYS A 8 -14.95 -9.48 14.04
CA CYS A 8 -14.40 -9.76 12.72
C CYS A 8 -13.18 -8.87 12.46
N ALA A 9 -12.14 -9.45 11.86
CA ALA A 9 -10.97 -8.72 11.40
C ALA A 9 -11.32 -7.81 10.22
N VAL A 10 -10.86 -6.58 10.25
CA VAL A 10 -10.93 -5.65 9.12
C VAL A 10 -9.58 -5.70 8.40
N LEU A 11 -9.59 -6.16 7.15
CA LEU A 11 -8.43 -6.10 6.26
C LEU A 11 -8.29 -4.68 5.70
N LEU A 12 -7.15 -4.07 5.96
CA LEU A 12 -6.74 -2.81 5.32
C LEU A 12 -6.15 -3.12 3.94
N LEU A 13 -6.79 -2.62 2.90
CA LEU A 13 -6.30 -2.66 1.53
C LEU A 13 -5.70 -1.30 1.17
N LEU A 14 -4.41 -1.29 0.87
CA LEU A 14 -3.71 -0.14 0.32
C LEU A 14 -3.72 -0.26 -1.21
N GLY A 15 -4.34 0.71 -1.88
CA GLY A 15 -4.35 0.76 -3.33
C GLY A 15 -3.08 1.39 -3.89
N PHE A 16 -2.41 0.69 -4.78
CA PHE A 16 -1.38 1.25 -5.66
C PHE A 16 -1.73 0.88 -7.10
N ALA A 17 -1.94 1.86 -7.93
CA ALA A 17 -2.13 1.62 -9.35
C ALA A 17 -0.79 1.35 -10.04
N ALA A 18 -0.53 0.11 -10.36
CA ALA A 18 0.50 -0.25 -11.32
C ALA A 18 -0.10 -0.20 -12.73
N CYS A 19 0.03 0.95 -13.42
CA CYS A 19 -0.39 1.09 -14.81
C CYS A 19 0.66 0.45 -15.73
N GLY A 20 0.25 -0.54 -16.52
CA GLY A 20 1.09 -1.20 -17.50
C GLY A 20 1.16 -0.47 -18.84
N ALA A 21 2.27 -0.63 -19.54
CA ALA A 21 2.52 -0.06 -20.87
C ALA A 21 1.81 -0.83 -22.00
N THR A 22 1.22 -0.13 -22.96
CA THR A 22 0.79 -0.71 -24.23
C THR A 22 1.83 -0.47 -25.32
N GLN A 23 2.38 -1.54 -25.83
CA GLN A 23 3.24 -1.50 -27.01
C GLN A 23 2.38 -1.73 -28.26
N ARG A 24 2.23 -0.72 -29.13
CA ARG A 24 1.75 -0.88 -30.50
C ARG A 24 2.93 -0.79 -31.46
N GLY A 25 3.59 -1.92 -31.67
CA GLY A 25 4.56 -2.10 -32.71
C GLY A 25 4.14 -3.29 -33.59
N GLY A 26 4.00 -3.08 -34.89
CA GLY A 26 3.68 -4.16 -35.83
C GLY A 26 4.85 -5.11 -35.98
N GLY A 27 4.58 -6.40 -35.96
CA GLY A 27 5.43 -7.45 -36.50
C GLY A 27 6.15 -8.33 -35.47
N GLU A 28 5.66 -9.57 -35.41
CA GLU A 28 6.30 -10.82 -34.99
C GLU A 28 6.54 -11.07 -33.50
N ARG A 29 5.79 -12.08 -33.02
CA ARG A 29 5.98 -12.90 -31.80
C ARG A 29 6.57 -12.19 -30.57
N GLY A 30 5.79 -11.26 -30.03
CA GLY A 30 6.10 -10.63 -28.77
C GLY A 30 5.58 -11.46 -27.58
N THR A 31 6.36 -11.49 -26.53
CA THR A 31 5.93 -11.82 -25.16
C THR A 31 4.59 -11.13 -24.88
N PRO A 32 3.62 -11.76 -24.22
CA PRO A 32 2.33 -11.15 -23.99
C PRO A 32 2.51 -9.82 -23.22
N SER A 33 2.17 -8.72 -23.88
CA SER A 33 2.12 -7.40 -23.27
C SER A 33 1.16 -7.45 -22.09
N ARG A 34 1.59 -6.97 -20.93
CA ARG A 34 0.74 -6.83 -19.76
C ARG A 34 -0.52 -6.05 -20.13
N PRO A 35 -1.72 -6.58 -19.86
CA PRO A 35 -2.93 -5.80 -20.08
C PRO A 35 -2.88 -4.55 -19.21
N VAL A 36 -3.02 -3.40 -19.82
CA VAL A 36 -3.24 -2.14 -19.09
C VAL A 36 -4.55 -2.31 -18.32
N ALA A 37 -4.56 -1.95 -17.03
CA ALA A 37 -5.80 -1.86 -16.30
C ALA A 37 -6.73 -0.91 -17.08
N GLN A 38 -7.79 -1.46 -17.67
CA GLN A 38 -8.76 -0.65 -18.39
C GLN A 38 -9.66 -0.01 -17.34
N PHE A 39 -9.70 1.32 -17.32
CA PHE A 39 -10.68 2.01 -16.49
C PHE A 39 -12.08 1.56 -16.90
N PRO A 40 -12.96 1.25 -15.93
CA PRO A 40 -14.33 0.90 -16.24
C PRO A 40 -15.02 2.08 -16.92
N GLU A 41 -15.96 1.79 -17.80
CA GLU A 41 -16.89 2.83 -18.27
C GLU A 41 -17.62 3.43 -17.07
N ARG A 42 -17.90 4.73 -17.11
CA ARG A 42 -18.65 5.43 -16.06
C ARG A 42 -19.96 4.71 -15.71
N ALA A 43 -20.66 4.21 -16.74
CA ALA A 43 -21.88 3.43 -16.57
C ALA A 43 -21.70 2.18 -15.68
N ARG A 44 -20.54 1.54 -15.71
CA ARG A 44 -20.27 0.38 -14.87
C ARG A 44 -20.14 0.75 -13.39
N VAL A 45 -19.48 1.86 -13.08
CA VAL A 45 -19.40 2.38 -11.71
C VAL A 45 -20.79 2.79 -11.21
N THR A 46 -21.54 3.52 -12.03
CA THR A 46 -22.94 3.90 -11.74
C THR A 46 -23.78 2.65 -11.44
N GLN A 47 -23.66 1.60 -12.24
CA GLN A 47 -24.37 0.34 -12.02
C GLN A 47 -24.04 -0.30 -10.66
N VAL A 48 -22.77 -0.30 -10.22
CA VAL A 48 -22.39 -0.83 -8.91
C VAL A 48 -22.98 0.00 -7.78
N VAL A 49 -22.97 1.32 -7.91
CA VAL A 49 -23.54 2.25 -6.91
C VAL A 49 -25.07 2.13 -6.84
N GLU A 50 -25.74 2.00 -7.98
CA GLU A 50 -27.22 1.91 -8.07
C GLU A 50 -27.76 0.50 -7.78
N ALA A 51 -26.90 -0.52 -7.71
CA ALA A 51 -27.34 -1.89 -7.39
C ALA A 51 -27.99 -2.04 -6.00
N GLY A 52 -27.76 -1.07 -5.13
CA GLY A 52 -28.36 -1.02 -3.79
C GLY A 52 -27.83 0.16 -2.98
N PRO A 53 -28.44 0.44 -1.83
CA PRO A 53 -27.90 1.44 -0.92
C PRO A 53 -26.51 1.01 -0.43
N PRO A 54 -25.63 1.98 -0.07
CA PRO A 54 -24.34 1.63 0.51
C PRO A 54 -24.56 0.83 1.81
N PRO A 55 -23.72 -0.17 2.08
CA PRO A 55 -23.85 -0.94 3.31
C PRO A 55 -23.66 -0.02 4.51
N ALA A 56 -24.47 -0.20 5.55
CA ALA A 56 -24.26 0.50 6.81
C ALA A 56 -22.91 0.07 7.41
N LEU A 57 -21.96 0.97 7.48
CA LEU A 57 -20.60 0.64 7.94
C LEU A 57 -20.56 0.25 9.42
N GLY A 58 -21.39 0.86 10.27
CA GLY A 58 -21.39 0.61 11.70
C GLY A 58 -21.48 -0.86 12.12
N PRO A 59 -22.37 -1.68 11.55
CA PRO A 59 -22.42 -3.12 11.85
C PRO A 59 -21.20 -3.92 11.38
N LEU A 60 -20.45 -3.40 10.40
CA LEU A 60 -19.26 -4.04 9.84
C LEU A 60 -17.98 -3.68 10.61
N LEU A 61 -18.02 -2.59 11.38
CA LEU A 61 -16.87 -2.12 12.13
C LEU A 61 -16.72 -2.86 13.47
N PRO A 62 -15.49 -3.03 13.94
CA PRO A 62 -15.23 -3.59 15.25
C PRO A 62 -15.81 -2.70 16.35
N ARG A 63 -16.33 -3.32 17.40
CA ARG A 63 -16.89 -2.61 18.57
C ARG A 63 -16.04 -2.84 19.79
N GLY A 64 -16.01 -1.82 20.66
CA GLY A 64 -15.29 -1.90 21.92
C GLY A 64 -13.79 -1.79 21.78
N GLU A 65 -13.34 -1.11 20.73
CA GLU A 65 -11.95 -0.67 20.58
C GLU A 65 -11.75 0.66 21.31
N LEU A 66 -10.57 0.83 21.90
CA LEU A 66 -10.15 2.04 22.58
C LEU A 66 -8.85 2.56 21.99
N HIS A 67 -8.85 3.86 21.68
CA HIS A 67 -7.63 4.60 21.37
C HIS A 67 -6.90 4.96 22.67
N VAL A 68 -5.58 4.85 22.65
CA VAL A 68 -4.69 5.32 23.72
C VAL A 68 -3.57 6.18 23.14
N ASP A 69 -3.17 7.19 23.88
CA ASP A 69 -2.11 8.12 23.45
C ASP A 69 -0.71 7.52 23.58
N ARG A 70 -0.56 6.48 24.39
CA ARG A 70 0.72 5.81 24.61
C ARG A 70 0.52 4.36 25.03
N TRP A 71 1.37 3.48 24.51
CA TRP A 71 1.48 2.10 24.96
C TRP A 71 2.94 1.65 24.94
N GLU A 72 3.41 1.13 26.08
CA GLU A 72 4.74 0.54 26.20
C GLU A 72 4.63 -0.97 26.26
N MET A 73 5.36 -1.63 25.39
CA MET A 73 5.40 -3.08 25.35
C MET A 73 6.15 -3.65 26.56
N GLN A 74 5.67 -4.78 27.07
CA GLN A 74 6.32 -5.55 28.12
C GLN A 74 6.72 -6.96 27.62
N ALA A 75 6.00 -7.49 26.66
CA ALA A 75 6.32 -8.78 26.07
C ALA A 75 7.64 -8.71 25.29
N THR A 76 8.41 -9.78 25.34
CA THR A 76 9.68 -9.88 24.63
C THR A 76 9.42 -10.19 23.15
N PRO A 77 9.86 -9.33 22.22
CA PRO A 77 9.75 -9.62 20.81
C PRO A 77 10.49 -10.89 20.43
N ALA A 78 9.89 -11.70 19.59
CA ALA A 78 10.50 -12.89 19.02
C ALA A 78 10.79 -12.66 17.52
N PRO A 79 12.00 -12.93 17.03
CA PRO A 79 12.30 -12.72 15.63
C PRO A 79 11.56 -13.71 14.75
N GLY A 80 10.80 -13.16 13.78
CA GLY A 80 10.15 -13.96 12.75
C GLY A 80 9.03 -14.87 13.27
N ASP A 81 8.71 -15.87 12.46
CA ASP A 81 7.63 -16.83 12.72
C ASP A 81 8.14 -18.11 13.41
N ALA A 82 9.13 -17.98 14.29
CA ALA A 82 9.64 -19.12 15.03
C ALA A 82 8.52 -19.80 15.84
N PRO A 83 8.41 -21.14 15.78
CA PRO A 83 7.45 -21.84 16.61
C PRO A 83 7.84 -21.73 18.09
N TYR A 84 6.86 -21.76 18.97
CA TYR A 84 7.10 -21.89 20.41
C TYR A 84 6.53 -23.19 20.94
N GLU A 85 7.14 -23.72 21.97
CA GLU A 85 6.60 -24.87 22.69
C GLU A 85 5.38 -24.44 23.52
N PRO A 86 4.26 -25.20 23.45
CA PRO A 86 3.06 -24.87 24.18
C PRO A 86 3.28 -25.01 25.70
N GLU A 87 3.29 -23.88 26.36
CA GLU A 87 3.46 -23.81 27.81
C GLU A 87 2.26 -23.12 28.45
N GLY A 88 1.81 -23.66 29.59
CA GLY A 88 0.74 -23.08 30.39
C GLY A 88 -0.63 -23.74 30.21
N PRO A 89 -1.56 -23.40 31.10
CA PRO A 89 -2.83 -24.14 31.24
C PRO A 89 -3.84 -23.87 30.12
N PHE A 90 -3.65 -22.82 29.32
CA PHE A 90 -4.59 -22.43 28.26
C PHE A 90 -4.28 -23.08 26.91
N GLU A 91 -3.06 -23.59 26.70
CA GLU A 91 -2.66 -24.20 25.43
C GLU A 91 -3.52 -25.43 25.05
N PRO A 92 -3.88 -26.31 26.01
CA PRO A 92 -4.79 -27.41 25.70
C PRO A 92 -6.18 -26.97 25.24
N LEU A 93 -6.65 -25.76 25.66
CA LEU A 93 -7.93 -25.22 25.18
C LEU A 93 -7.84 -24.81 23.72
N LEU A 94 -6.70 -24.26 23.29
CA LEU A 94 -6.44 -23.91 21.90
C LEU A 94 -6.42 -25.16 21.01
N ASP A 95 -5.76 -26.24 21.45
CA ASP A 95 -5.73 -27.51 20.73
C ASP A 95 -7.13 -28.14 20.65
N ALA A 96 -7.89 -28.09 21.74
CA ALA A 96 -9.27 -28.58 21.76
C ALA A 96 -10.18 -27.75 20.85
N ALA A 97 -10.00 -26.44 20.79
CA ALA A 97 -10.75 -25.56 19.88
C ALA A 97 -10.41 -25.84 18.41
N ALA A 98 -9.13 -26.08 18.08
CA ALA A 98 -8.70 -26.46 16.75
C ALA A 98 -9.28 -27.84 16.34
N ALA A 99 -9.21 -28.81 17.24
CA ALA A 99 -9.80 -30.15 17.02
C ALA A 99 -11.32 -30.08 16.82
N GLN A 100 -12.04 -29.28 17.62
CA GLN A 100 -13.48 -29.06 17.48
C GLN A 100 -13.84 -28.46 16.09
N ARG A 101 -12.97 -27.63 15.54
CA ARG A 101 -13.13 -27.03 14.20
C ARG A 101 -12.65 -27.95 13.08
N GLY A 102 -11.88 -28.97 13.39
CA GLY A 102 -11.24 -29.83 12.39
C GLY A 102 -10.15 -29.11 11.59
N VAL A 103 -9.47 -28.14 12.21
CA VAL A 103 -8.42 -27.32 11.56
C VAL A 103 -7.05 -27.61 12.16
N SER A 104 -6.01 -27.50 11.35
CA SER A 104 -4.61 -27.52 11.78
C SER A 104 -4.13 -26.10 12.02
N ILE A 105 -3.34 -25.90 13.08
CA ILE A 105 -2.76 -24.60 13.42
C ILE A 105 -1.27 -24.75 13.70
N THR A 106 -0.52 -23.68 13.48
CA THR A 106 0.91 -23.60 13.82
C THR A 106 1.13 -22.47 14.82
N ARG A 107 1.83 -22.75 15.91
CA ARG A 107 2.15 -21.75 16.93
C ARG A 107 3.28 -20.84 16.45
N SER A 108 3.15 -19.54 16.67
CA SER A 108 4.14 -18.52 16.31
C SER A 108 4.50 -17.70 17.55
N ALA A 109 5.79 -17.65 17.88
CA ALA A 109 6.30 -16.90 19.02
C ALA A 109 6.07 -15.40 18.89
N SER A 110 6.14 -14.86 17.68
CA SER A 110 5.83 -13.45 17.43
C SER A 110 4.34 -13.13 17.62
N LEU A 111 3.43 -14.01 17.18
CA LEU A 111 2.00 -13.86 17.45
C LEU A 111 1.65 -14.07 18.93
N ARG A 112 2.40 -14.91 19.66
CA ARG A 112 2.27 -15.01 21.12
C ARG A 112 2.59 -13.67 21.79
N CYS A 113 3.70 -13.02 21.43
CA CYS A 113 4.04 -11.68 21.91
C CYS A 113 2.89 -10.69 21.65
N VAL A 114 2.32 -10.67 20.44
CA VAL A 114 1.16 -9.82 20.12
C VAL A 114 -0.05 -10.15 20.97
N ALA A 115 -0.36 -11.44 21.16
CA ALA A 115 -1.50 -11.89 21.95
C ALA A 115 -1.34 -11.54 23.44
N GLU A 116 -0.13 -11.63 23.99
CA GLU A 116 0.20 -11.23 25.36
C GLU A 116 0.00 -9.72 25.56
N GLU A 117 0.48 -8.88 24.63
CA GLU A 117 0.27 -7.43 24.68
C GLU A 117 -1.19 -7.04 24.52
N MET A 118 -1.92 -7.67 23.59
CA MET A 118 -3.36 -7.45 23.45
C MET A 118 -4.15 -7.91 24.67
N ALA A 119 -3.74 -9.02 25.29
CA ALA A 119 -4.36 -9.48 26.55
C ALA A 119 -4.11 -8.47 27.66
N ARG A 120 -2.89 -7.97 27.82
CA ARG A 120 -2.55 -6.93 28.80
C ARG A 120 -3.36 -5.66 28.58
N PHE A 121 -3.45 -5.22 27.31
CA PHE A 121 -4.27 -4.05 26.97
C PHE A 121 -5.74 -4.25 27.35
N TYR A 122 -6.31 -5.42 27.02
CA TYR A 122 -7.72 -5.72 27.28
C TYR A 122 -8.03 -5.88 28.78
N ALA A 123 -7.08 -6.44 29.55
CA ALA A 123 -7.21 -6.50 31.01
C ALA A 123 -7.18 -5.11 31.66
N ALA A 124 -6.31 -4.21 31.16
CA ALA A 124 -6.13 -2.88 31.72
C ALA A 124 -7.26 -1.90 31.33
N ASN A 125 -7.77 -1.98 30.09
CA ASN A 125 -8.63 -0.93 29.52
C ASN A 125 -10.09 -1.36 29.31
N GLU A 126 -10.48 -2.59 29.59
CA GLU A 126 -11.83 -3.14 29.32
C GLU A 126 -12.27 -3.06 27.86
N ALA A 127 -11.36 -2.77 26.97
CA ALA A 127 -11.57 -2.56 25.55
C ALA A 127 -10.43 -3.21 24.76
N LEU A 128 -10.68 -3.54 23.50
CA LEU A 128 -9.65 -4.04 22.60
C LEU A 128 -8.79 -2.89 22.06
N PRO A 129 -7.52 -3.13 21.71
CA PRO A 129 -6.70 -2.13 21.06
C PRO A 129 -7.28 -1.79 19.68
N THR A 130 -7.13 -0.52 19.25
CA THR A 130 -7.46 -0.12 17.88
C THR A 130 -6.62 -0.88 16.86
N GLU A 131 -7.07 -0.89 15.61
CA GLU A 131 -6.32 -1.49 14.50
C GLU A 131 -4.92 -0.86 14.37
N ARG A 132 -4.79 0.44 14.61
CA ARG A 132 -3.52 1.16 14.60
C ARG A 132 -2.53 0.62 15.64
N LEU A 133 -2.97 0.48 16.90
CA LEU A 133 -2.14 -0.14 17.94
C LEU A 133 -1.85 -1.60 17.62
N SER A 134 -2.81 -2.35 17.09
CA SER A 134 -2.64 -3.74 16.69
C SER A 134 -1.55 -3.91 15.63
N ARG A 135 -1.51 -3.05 14.61
CA ARG A 135 -0.43 -3.03 13.59
C ARG A 135 0.93 -2.72 14.20
N HIS A 136 0.97 -1.75 15.11
CA HIS A 136 2.21 -1.45 15.84
C HIS A 136 2.71 -2.66 16.62
N LEU A 137 1.84 -3.35 17.35
CA LEU A 137 2.19 -4.55 18.11
C LEU A 137 2.68 -5.69 17.19
N LEU A 138 2.03 -5.91 16.04
CA LEU A 138 2.49 -6.89 15.04
C LEU A 138 3.92 -6.60 14.59
N ALA A 139 4.20 -5.37 14.18
CA ALA A 139 5.53 -4.97 13.76
C ALA A 139 6.56 -5.06 14.90
N ALA A 140 6.22 -4.56 16.08
CA ALA A 140 7.10 -4.51 17.24
C ALA A 140 7.45 -5.89 17.78
N CYS A 141 6.50 -6.84 17.76
CA CYS A 141 6.72 -8.25 18.12
C CYS A 141 7.51 -9.02 17.03
N GLY A 142 7.79 -8.41 15.88
CA GLY A 142 8.51 -9.06 14.78
C GLY A 142 7.65 -10.02 13.96
N THR A 143 6.33 -9.89 14.01
CA THR A 143 5.43 -10.67 13.18
C THR A 143 5.48 -10.19 11.75
N ASN A 144 5.67 -11.11 10.83
CA ASN A 144 5.69 -10.84 9.39
C ASN A 144 4.29 -10.98 8.77
N ALA A 145 3.41 -11.72 9.43
CA ALA A 145 2.06 -11.96 8.95
C ALA A 145 1.12 -10.79 9.24
N ILE A 146 0.08 -10.70 8.44
CA ILE A 146 -1.05 -9.82 8.70
C ILE A 146 -2.04 -10.59 9.58
N ALA A 147 -2.46 -10.02 10.70
CA ALA A 147 -3.48 -10.64 11.53
C ALA A 147 -4.82 -10.67 10.78
N VAL A 148 -5.37 -11.86 10.60
CA VAL A 148 -6.67 -12.08 9.94
C VAL A 148 -7.80 -12.24 10.94
N GLY A 149 -7.49 -12.46 12.23
CA GLY A 149 -8.49 -12.60 13.27
C GLY A 149 -7.91 -12.47 14.67
N ARG A 150 -8.78 -12.07 15.57
CA ARG A 150 -8.51 -12.08 17.00
C ARG A 150 -9.78 -12.42 17.77
N ALA A 151 -9.63 -13.15 18.85
CA ALA A 151 -10.69 -13.37 19.83
C ALA A 151 -10.14 -13.20 21.23
N GLY A 152 -10.97 -12.69 22.11
CA GLY A 152 -10.59 -12.51 23.50
C GLY A 152 -11.75 -12.72 24.45
N SER A 153 -11.41 -13.13 25.65
CA SER A 153 -12.31 -13.21 26.79
C SER A 153 -11.71 -12.41 27.93
N ARG A 154 -12.53 -11.66 28.62
CA ARG A 154 -12.16 -10.90 29.82
C ARG A 154 -13.10 -11.26 30.96
N GLY A 155 -12.57 -11.29 32.16
CA GLY A 155 -13.33 -11.54 33.39
C GLY A 155 -12.63 -10.97 34.59
N GLU A 156 -13.29 -11.08 35.72
CA GLU A 156 -12.70 -10.80 37.02
C GLU A 156 -12.44 -12.12 37.76
N LEU A 157 -11.28 -12.23 38.37
CA LEU A 157 -10.90 -13.36 39.20
C LEU A 157 -10.54 -12.91 40.60
N ASP A 158 -10.86 -13.76 41.58
CA ASP A 158 -10.30 -13.61 42.92
C ASP A 158 -8.75 -13.49 42.81
N PRO A 159 -8.13 -12.55 43.54
CA PRO A 159 -6.68 -12.39 43.53
C PRO A 159 -5.89 -13.67 43.82
N ARG A 160 -6.50 -14.64 44.50
CA ARG A 160 -5.89 -15.94 44.82
C ARG A 160 -6.15 -17.02 43.77
N ALA A 161 -7.03 -16.79 42.81
CA ALA A 161 -7.32 -17.75 41.76
C ALA A 161 -6.13 -17.87 40.79
N THR A 162 -5.81 -19.09 40.42
CA THR A 162 -4.74 -19.38 39.45
C THR A 162 -5.30 -19.55 38.02
N PRO A 163 -4.46 -19.45 36.99
CA PRO A 163 -4.88 -19.76 35.61
C PRO A 163 -5.49 -21.16 35.45
N GLU A 164 -4.99 -22.18 36.19
CA GLU A 164 -5.52 -23.55 36.15
C GLU A 164 -6.94 -23.64 36.75
N MET A 165 -7.23 -22.81 37.75
CA MET A 165 -8.60 -22.70 38.29
C MET A 165 -9.55 -22.13 37.26
N LEU A 166 -9.12 -21.10 36.50
CA LEU A 166 -9.92 -20.49 35.42
C LEU A 166 -10.20 -21.52 34.30
N VAL A 167 -9.20 -22.29 33.90
CA VAL A 167 -9.37 -23.36 32.91
C VAL A 167 -10.37 -24.40 33.40
N ARG A 168 -10.29 -24.81 34.67
CA ARG A 168 -11.21 -25.79 35.23
C ARG A 168 -12.66 -25.28 35.32
N GLU A 169 -12.85 -23.99 35.59
CA GLU A 169 -14.19 -23.41 35.81
C GLU A 169 -14.84 -22.90 34.53
N ALA A 170 -14.04 -22.37 33.60
CA ALA A 170 -14.53 -21.70 32.40
C ALA A 170 -13.97 -22.29 31.09
N GLY A 171 -13.23 -23.40 31.13
CA GLY A 171 -12.50 -23.95 30.00
C GLY A 171 -13.36 -24.20 28.77
N ASP A 172 -14.56 -24.75 28.92
CA ASP A 172 -15.49 -24.98 27.80
C ASP A 172 -15.93 -23.66 27.15
N SER A 173 -16.28 -22.66 27.96
CA SER A 173 -16.68 -21.35 27.46
C SER A 173 -15.52 -20.63 26.76
N LEU A 174 -14.29 -20.76 27.28
CA LEU A 174 -13.08 -20.19 26.67
C LEU A 174 -12.79 -20.90 25.35
N ARG A 175 -12.82 -22.23 25.30
CA ARG A 175 -12.65 -23.00 24.06
C ARG A 175 -13.64 -22.57 22.98
N ASP A 176 -14.94 -22.48 23.33
CA ASP A 176 -16.00 -22.10 22.41
C ASP A 176 -15.84 -20.63 21.92
N ALA A 177 -15.18 -19.77 22.73
CA ALA A 177 -14.83 -18.42 22.36
C ALA A 177 -13.68 -18.37 21.34
N LEU A 178 -12.69 -19.25 21.47
CA LEU A 178 -11.52 -19.28 20.59
C LEU A 178 -11.84 -19.94 19.23
N ALA A 179 -12.65 -21.00 19.22
CA ALA A 179 -12.91 -21.80 18.04
C ALA A 179 -13.32 -21.00 16.78
N PRO A 180 -14.21 -20.00 16.83
CA PRO A 180 -14.70 -19.31 15.63
C PRO A 180 -13.64 -18.60 14.79
N VAL A 181 -12.52 -18.16 15.40
CA VAL A 181 -11.47 -17.41 14.69
C VAL A 181 -10.37 -18.29 14.13
N LEU A 182 -10.33 -19.58 14.49
CA LEU A 182 -9.31 -20.51 14.00
C LEU A 182 -9.59 -20.90 12.54
N ILE A 183 -8.55 -20.82 11.72
CA ILE A 183 -8.56 -21.12 10.29
C ILE A 183 -7.56 -22.22 10.01
N ASP A 184 -7.87 -23.12 9.08
CA ASP A 184 -6.97 -24.21 8.72
C ASP A 184 -5.65 -23.71 8.12
N GLY A 185 -4.53 -24.24 8.59
CA GLY A 185 -3.19 -23.83 8.19
C GLY A 185 -2.71 -22.50 8.74
N ALA A 186 -3.48 -21.83 9.60
CA ALA A 186 -3.11 -20.55 10.17
C ALA A 186 -1.99 -20.65 11.22
N GLN A 187 -1.25 -19.56 11.36
CA GLN A 187 -0.39 -19.30 12.51
C GLN A 187 -1.21 -18.68 13.64
N VAL A 188 -0.90 -19.06 14.88
CA VAL A 188 -1.61 -18.58 16.06
C VAL A 188 -0.67 -18.21 17.18
N GLY A 189 -1.06 -17.19 17.96
CA GLY A 189 -0.48 -16.86 19.24
C GLY A 189 -1.55 -16.77 20.30
N LEU A 190 -1.26 -17.29 21.49
CA LEU A 190 -2.12 -17.24 22.66
C LEU A 190 -1.46 -16.43 23.75
N GLY A 191 -2.18 -15.46 24.32
CA GLY A 191 -1.71 -14.59 25.39
C GLY A 191 -2.69 -14.53 26.54
N PHE A 192 -2.17 -14.54 27.76
CA PHE A 192 -2.92 -14.32 28.98
C PHE A 192 -2.30 -13.17 29.76
N ALA A 193 -3.14 -12.31 30.31
CA ALA A 193 -2.68 -11.23 31.17
C ALA A 193 -3.61 -11.04 32.39
N ARG A 194 -3.03 -10.49 33.44
CA ARG A 194 -3.72 -10.14 34.68
C ARG A 194 -3.32 -8.74 35.13
N GLU A 195 -4.32 -7.90 35.34
CA GLU A 195 -4.18 -6.54 35.90
C GLU A 195 -5.10 -6.41 37.12
N GLY A 196 -4.53 -6.61 38.29
CA GLY A 196 -5.31 -6.70 39.53
C GLY A 196 -6.27 -7.89 39.56
N ALA A 197 -7.57 -7.62 39.68
CA ALA A 197 -8.63 -8.63 39.56
C ALA A 197 -9.01 -8.94 38.12
N ASN A 198 -8.70 -8.05 37.21
CA ASN A 198 -9.02 -8.23 35.80
C ASN A 198 -8.09 -9.23 35.14
N VAL A 199 -8.64 -10.14 34.38
CA VAL A 199 -7.89 -11.13 33.58
C VAL A 199 -8.39 -11.10 32.15
N SER A 200 -7.49 -11.33 31.21
CA SER A 200 -7.89 -11.54 29.83
C SER A 200 -7.10 -12.65 29.18
N LEU A 201 -7.76 -13.36 28.26
CA LEU A 201 -7.18 -14.36 27.37
C LEU A 201 -7.43 -13.88 25.93
N MET A 202 -6.37 -13.84 25.13
CA MET A 202 -6.45 -13.42 23.74
C MET A 202 -5.83 -14.49 22.83
N VAL A 203 -6.45 -14.73 21.69
CA VAL A 203 -5.83 -15.42 20.57
C VAL A 203 -5.74 -14.47 19.40
N VAL A 204 -4.58 -14.47 18.74
CA VAL A 204 -4.33 -13.77 17.49
C VAL A 204 -4.05 -14.82 16.43
N VAL A 205 -4.72 -14.69 15.30
CA VAL A 205 -4.65 -15.63 14.18
C VAL A 205 -4.17 -14.89 12.96
N ALA A 206 -3.21 -15.46 12.24
CA ALA A 206 -2.70 -14.89 11.02
C ALA A 206 -2.57 -15.97 9.94
N GLU A 207 -2.93 -15.59 8.71
CA GLU A 207 -2.73 -16.43 7.53
C GLU A 207 -1.38 -16.05 6.91
N PRO A 208 -0.38 -16.95 6.90
CA PRO A 208 0.92 -16.61 6.37
C PRO A 208 0.84 -16.42 4.85
N SER A 209 1.03 -15.20 4.38
CA SER A 209 1.11 -14.85 2.96
C SER A 209 2.55 -14.72 2.46
N ILE A 210 3.48 -14.55 3.39
CA ILE A 210 4.89 -14.30 3.14
C ILE A 210 5.72 -14.92 4.27
N ARG A 211 6.91 -15.38 3.94
CA ARG A 211 7.92 -15.79 4.92
C ARG A 211 9.15 -14.94 4.72
N PHE A 212 9.59 -14.25 5.77
CA PHE A 212 10.84 -13.50 5.77
C PHE A 212 11.95 -14.31 6.43
N GLU A 213 13.16 -14.12 5.93
CA GLU A 213 14.38 -14.41 6.68
C GLU A 213 14.64 -13.26 7.66
N ALA A 214 15.46 -13.49 8.68
CA ALA A 214 15.84 -12.42 9.59
C ALA A 214 16.52 -11.28 8.79
N PRO A 215 16.08 -10.01 8.91
CA PRO A 215 16.72 -8.92 8.20
C PRO A 215 18.20 -8.80 8.57
N GLU A 216 19.04 -8.58 7.56
CA GLU A 216 20.46 -8.32 7.78
C GLU A 216 20.67 -6.89 8.27
N PRO A 217 21.72 -6.62 9.08
CA PRO A 217 22.09 -5.25 9.43
C PRO A 217 22.29 -4.39 8.18
N PRO A 218 22.13 -3.05 8.27
CA PRO A 218 22.37 -2.17 7.14
C PRO A 218 23.74 -2.38 6.52
N ASP A 219 23.77 -2.40 5.19
CA ASP A 219 25.00 -2.46 4.41
C ASP A 219 25.76 -1.10 4.44
N ALA A 220 26.88 -1.02 3.72
CA ALA A 220 27.68 0.21 3.64
C ALA A 220 26.93 1.40 3.01
N ALA A 221 25.84 1.16 2.28
CA ALA A 221 24.97 2.19 1.71
C ALA A 221 23.83 2.59 2.67
N GLY A 222 23.71 1.93 3.82
CA GLY A 222 22.63 2.16 4.79
C GLY A 222 21.35 1.38 4.48
N ASP A 223 21.37 0.48 3.51
CA ASP A 223 20.21 -0.34 3.14
C ASP A 223 20.14 -1.61 4.01
N VAL A 224 18.96 -1.88 4.56
CA VAL A 224 18.65 -3.16 5.20
C VAL A 224 18.22 -4.16 4.13
N VAL A 225 18.87 -5.33 4.08
CA VAL A 225 18.52 -6.39 3.14
C VAL A 225 17.44 -7.28 3.77
N VAL A 226 16.31 -7.39 3.11
CA VAL A 226 15.17 -8.22 3.50
C VAL A 226 14.97 -9.31 2.45
N ARG A 227 15.14 -10.57 2.83
CA ARG A 227 14.90 -11.73 1.98
C ARG A 227 13.67 -12.48 2.43
N GLY A 228 13.07 -13.21 1.50
CA GLY A 228 11.94 -14.05 1.83
C GLY A 228 11.33 -14.77 0.64
N GLN A 229 10.16 -15.35 0.91
CA GLN A 229 9.40 -16.10 -0.05
C GLN A 229 7.90 -15.76 0.06
N LEU A 230 7.25 -15.49 -1.05
CA LEU A 230 5.80 -15.43 -1.13
C LEU A 230 5.20 -16.84 -1.06
N LEU A 231 4.17 -17.01 -0.25
CA LEU A 231 3.45 -18.29 -0.10
C LEU A 231 2.26 -18.39 -1.06
N GLY A 232 1.85 -17.29 -1.66
CA GLY A 232 0.82 -17.20 -2.69
C GLY A 232 1.39 -16.81 -4.05
N ARG A 233 0.53 -16.83 -5.09
CA ARG A 233 0.89 -16.36 -6.42
C ARG A 233 0.79 -14.84 -6.49
N ALA A 234 1.78 -14.22 -7.12
CA ALA A 234 1.78 -12.80 -7.43
C ALA A 234 2.61 -12.56 -8.70
N ASP A 235 2.32 -11.49 -9.42
CA ASP A 235 3.07 -11.10 -10.61
C ASP A 235 4.21 -10.13 -10.29
N GLY A 236 4.17 -9.52 -9.10
CA GLY A 236 5.24 -8.69 -8.62
C GLY A 236 5.11 -8.33 -7.14
N ILE A 237 6.18 -7.73 -6.63
CA ILE A 237 6.34 -7.32 -5.24
C ILE A 237 6.75 -5.84 -5.19
N LEU A 238 6.25 -5.14 -4.19
CA LEU A 238 6.58 -3.76 -3.87
C LEU A 238 6.77 -3.67 -2.37
N ALA A 239 7.78 -2.93 -1.93
CA ALA A 239 7.90 -2.58 -0.53
C ALA A 239 8.16 -1.08 -0.37
N LEU A 240 7.54 -0.48 0.62
CA LEU A 240 7.67 0.92 0.99
C LEU A 240 8.04 1.02 2.45
N VAL A 241 8.87 1.97 2.79
CA VAL A 241 9.35 2.22 4.15
C VAL A 241 9.18 3.69 4.50
N ASN A 242 8.63 3.96 5.68
CA ASN A 242 8.59 5.31 6.23
C ASN A 242 10.00 5.76 6.62
N GLN A 243 10.33 7.00 6.31
CA GLN A 243 11.61 7.62 6.64
C GLN A 243 11.38 8.96 7.34
N GLY A 244 11.85 9.07 8.57
CA GLY A 244 11.66 10.28 9.37
C GLY A 244 10.19 10.71 9.48
N PRO A 245 9.94 11.99 9.78
CA PRO A 245 8.59 12.47 10.05
C PRO A 245 7.68 12.50 8.80
N HIS A 246 8.25 12.68 7.60
CA HIS A 246 7.45 12.87 6.38
C HIS A 246 7.97 12.11 5.16
N GLY A 247 9.15 11.49 5.23
CA GLY A 247 9.75 10.75 4.13
C GLY A 247 9.07 9.38 3.93
N VAL A 248 9.13 8.90 2.71
CA VAL A 248 8.83 7.53 2.34
C VAL A 248 9.76 7.10 1.21
N ALA A 249 10.31 5.91 1.30
CA ALA A 249 11.17 5.37 0.26
C ALA A 249 10.65 4.03 -0.24
N ARG A 250 10.93 3.77 -1.51
CA ARG A 250 10.67 2.46 -2.12
C ARG A 250 11.90 1.58 -1.96
N CYS A 251 11.70 0.36 -1.47
CA CYS A 251 12.75 -0.64 -1.47
C CYS A 251 13.07 -1.07 -2.90
N ARG A 252 14.34 -1.29 -3.18
CA ARG A 252 14.78 -1.82 -4.48
C ARG A 252 14.62 -3.33 -4.50
N VAL A 253 13.91 -3.85 -5.49
CA VAL A 253 13.76 -5.30 -5.69
C VAL A 253 15.00 -5.80 -6.46
N SER A 254 15.64 -6.85 -5.98
CA SER A 254 16.78 -7.45 -6.67
C SER A 254 16.33 -8.07 -8.01
N PRO A 255 16.95 -7.72 -9.13
CA PRO A 255 16.61 -8.31 -10.42
C PRO A 255 17.14 -9.75 -10.60
N THR A 256 18.00 -10.20 -9.69
CA THR A 256 18.63 -11.54 -9.76
C THR A 256 17.86 -12.61 -9.00
N VAL A 257 16.88 -12.21 -8.18
CA VAL A 257 16.03 -13.12 -7.41
C VAL A 257 14.61 -13.04 -7.94
N GLY A 258 14.09 -14.14 -8.45
CA GLY A 258 12.74 -14.20 -9.03
C GLY A 258 11.71 -14.77 -8.08
N LEU A 259 10.45 -14.30 -8.21
CA LEU A 259 9.32 -14.84 -7.44
C LEU A 259 9.18 -16.36 -7.62
N PRO A 260 8.79 -17.10 -6.57
CA PRO A 260 8.27 -16.62 -5.29
C PRO A 260 9.33 -16.14 -4.29
N SER A 261 10.63 -16.38 -4.51
CA SER A 261 11.68 -15.81 -3.67
C SER A 261 11.92 -14.35 -4.03
N PHE A 262 12.34 -13.54 -3.07
CA PHE A 262 12.65 -12.13 -3.30
C PHE A 262 13.80 -11.64 -2.40
N GLU A 263 14.47 -10.60 -2.86
CA GLU A 263 15.40 -9.80 -2.08
C GLU A 263 15.01 -8.32 -2.27
N LEU A 264 14.83 -7.62 -1.15
CA LEU A 264 14.52 -6.20 -1.08
C LEU A 264 15.67 -5.47 -0.38
N ARG A 265 16.11 -4.36 -0.92
CA ARG A 265 17.04 -3.43 -0.29
C ARG A 265 16.26 -2.20 0.13
N CYS A 266 16.04 -2.07 1.42
CA CYS A 266 15.21 -1.05 2.01
C CYS A 266 16.08 0.02 2.68
N PRO A 267 16.07 1.26 2.22
CA PRO A 267 16.88 2.31 2.82
C PRO A 267 16.34 2.64 4.22
N LEU A 268 17.26 2.80 5.17
CA LEU A 268 16.98 3.33 6.50
C LEU A 268 17.53 4.74 6.57
N ALA A 269 16.68 5.74 6.87
CA ALA A 269 17.12 7.13 6.89
C ALA A 269 18.25 7.36 7.90
N GLU A 270 19.10 8.33 7.59
CA GLU A 270 20.14 8.75 8.52
C GLU A 270 19.51 9.28 9.81
N GLY A 271 19.96 8.76 10.95
CA GLY A 271 19.42 9.08 12.27
C GLY A 271 18.23 8.24 12.71
N ASP A 272 17.60 7.47 11.83
CA ASP A 272 16.55 6.52 12.22
C ASP A 272 17.18 5.20 12.71
N ASP A 273 16.82 4.77 13.89
CA ASP A 273 17.24 3.49 14.45
C ASP A 273 16.34 2.33 14.01
N THR A 274 15.11 2.64 13.69
CA THR A 274 14.10 1.69 13.23
C THR A 274 13.19 2.31 12.19
N ALA A 275 12.68 1.48 11.29
CA ALA A 275 11.60 1.85 10.38
C ALA A 275 10.70 0.64 10.09
N ILE A 276 9.45 0.89 9.71
CA ILE A 276 8.52 -0.17 9.30
C ILE A 276 8.45 -0.18 7.78
N ALA A 277 8.76 -1.32 7.18
CA ALA A 277 8.53 -1.58 5.76
C ALA A 277 7.24 -2.38 5.58
N HIS A 278 6.37 -1.89 4.70
CA HIS A 278 5.19 -2.61 4.25
C HIS A 278 5.47 -3.27 2.92
N VAL A 279 5.23 -4.58 2.86
CA VAL A 279 5.40 -5.37 1.65
C VAL A 279 4.04 -5.69 1.07
N ALA A 280 3.88 -5.37 -0.19
CA ALA A 280 2.66 -5.61 -0.94
C ALA A 280 2.96 -6.38 -2.24
N THR A 281 1.99 -7.14 -2.70
CA THR A 281 2.03 -7.82 -3.99
C THR A 281 1.00 -7.21 -4.94
N PHE A 282 1.27 -7.33 -6.22
CA PHE A 282 0.30 -7.00 -7.26
C PHE A 282 0.10 -8.19 -8.19
N SER A 283 -1.10 -8.28 -8.74
CA SER A 283 -1.47 -9.27 -9.74
C SER A 283 -1.98 -8.59 -11.00
N LEU A 284 -1.65 -9.13 -12.14
CA LEU A 284 -2.13 -8.62 -13.43
C LEU A 284 -3.66 -8.64 -13.47
N GLY A 285 -4.25 -7.51 -13.88
CA GLY A 285 -5.70 -7.34 -13.93
C GLY A 285 -6.36 -6.93 -12.60
N ARG A 286 -5.58 -6.77 -11.52
CA ARG A 286 -6.03 -6.19 -10.26
C ARG A 286 -5.47 -4.77 -10.11
N VAL A 287 -6.28 -3.89 -9.55
CA VAL A 287 -5.93 -2.47 -9.33
C VAL A 287 -5.26 -2.30 -7.99
N LEU A 288 -5.89 -2.89 -6.98
CA LEU A 288 -5.43 -2.76 -5.62
C LEU A 288 -4.29 -3.75 -5.36
N THR A 289 -3.20 -3.26 -4.82
CA THR A 289 -2.14 -4.12 -4.29
C THR A 289 -2.64 -4.80 -3.01
N ARG A 290 -2.20 -6.03 -2.80
CA ARG A 290 -2.49 -6.74 -1.56
C ARG A 290 -1.30 -6.58 -0.62
N HIS A 291 -1.53 -5.97 0.54
CA HIS A 291 -0.56 -5.99 1.62
C HIS A 291 -0.36 -7.45 2.09
N VAL A 292 0.85 -7.94 2.11
CA VAL A 292 1.17 -9.35 2.43
C VAL A 292 2.06 -9.51 3.65
N GLY A 293 2.69 -8.44 4.12
CA GLY A 293 3.51 -8.50 5.32
C GLY A 293 4.12 -7.15 5.70
N THR A 294 4.54 -7.09 6.94
CA THR A 294 5.22 -5.95 7.54
C THR A 294 6.53 -6.44 8.14
N VAL A 295 7.60 -5.67 7.98
CA VAL A 295 8.88 -5.99 8.59
C VAL A 295 9.44 -4.76 9.32
N LEU A 296 9.84 -4.95 10.57
CA LEU A 296 10.56 -3.93 11.33
C LEU A 296 12.04 -3.96 10.93
N LEU A 297 12.46 -2.94 10.21
CA LEU A 297 13.86 -2.69 9.89
C LEU A 297 14.55 -2.12 11.13
N ARG A 298 15.77 -2.54 11.42
CA ARG A 298 16.55 -2.08 12.58
C ARG A 298 17.97 -1.78 12.17
N ARG A 299 18.57 -0.75 12.75
CA ARG A 299 19.99 -0.44 12.56
C ARG A 299 20.90 -1.49 13.20
N SER A 300 20.47 -2.07 14.31
CA SER A 300 21.10 -3.25 14.91
C SER A 300 20.05 -4.21 15.45
N ALA A 301 20.39 -5.48 15.63
CA ALA A 301 19.50 -6.48 16.22
C ALA A 301 19.07 -6.13 17.67
N GLU A 302 19.88 -5.35 18.35
CA GLU A 302 19.68 -4.95 19.75
C GLU A 302 18.76 -3.71 19.88
N THR A 303 18.50 -3.00 18.77
CA THR A 303 17.63 -1.82 18.79
C THR A 303 16.21 -2.22 19.20
N PRO A 304 15.66 -1.67 20.30
CA PRO A 304 14.32 -2.01 20.74
C PRO A 304 13.26 -1.46 19.77
N ALA A 305 12.09 -2.08 19.76
CA ALA A 305 10.95 -1.49 19.08
C ALA A 305 10.55 -0.16 19.77
N PRO A 306 10.19 0.87 19.01
CA PRO A 306 9.75 2.13 19.60
C PRO A 306 8.42 1.93 20.35
N PRO A 307 8.14 2.73 21.40
CA PRO A 307 6.83 2.73 22.04
C PRO A 307 5.76 3.22 21.06
N TYR A 308 4.53 2.73 21.21
CA TYR A 308 3.38 3.31 20.52
C TYR A 308 3.05 4.65 21.15
N ALA A 309 3.13 5.71 20.38
CA ALA A 309 2.84 7.07 20.83
C ALA A 309 2.34 7.92 19.63
N PRO A 310 1.12 7.62 19.14
CA PRO A 310 0.57 8.32 18.00
C PRO A 310 0.26 9.77 18.34
N GLN A 311 0.42 10.65 17.35
CA GLN A 311 0.06 12.05 17.46
C GLN A 311 -0.92 12.42 16.36
N PRO A 312 -1.94 13.25 16.62
CA PRO A 312 -2.80 13.77 15.56
C PRO A 312 -2.01 14.73 14.67
N VAL A 313 -2.45 14.89 13.44
CA VAL A 313 -1.90 15.88 12.52
C VAL A 313 -2.52 17.26 12.81
N GLY A 314 -1.88 18.01 13.67
CA GLY A 314 -2.39 19.29 14.18
C GLY A 314 -3.47 19.13 15.24
N GLU A 315 -4.24 20.19 15.46
CA GLU A 315 -5.32 20.18 16.43
C GLU A 315 -6.46 19.24 16.00
N PRO A 316 -7.14 18.57 16.94
CA PRO A 316 -8.30 17.74 16.63
C PRO A 316 -9.34 18.49 15.77
N ALA A 317 -9.86 17.80 14.78
CA ALA A 317 -10.82 18.34 13.82
C ALA A 317 -11.97 17.34 13.58
N PRO A 318 -12.85 17.16 14.59
CA PRO A 318 -13.97 16.23 14.49
C PRO A 318 -15.00 16.71 13.49
N ILE A 319 -15.55 15.79 12.69
CA ILE A 319 -16.59 16.08 11.73
C ILE A 319 -17.93 15.44 12.07
N THR A 320 -19.02 16.15 11.79
CA THR A 320 -20.38 15.68 12.02
C THR A 320 -21.13 15.35 10.74
N SER A 321 -20.65 15.86 9.60
CA SER A 321 -21.24 15.58 8.29
C SER A 321 -20.16 15.29 7.24
N PRO A 322 -20.50 14.52 6.18
CA PRO A 322 -19.57 14.25 5.08
C PRO A 322 -19.06 15.51 4.38
N GLU A 323 -19.89 16.54 4.28
CA GLU A 323 -19.58 17.78 3.53
C GLU A 323 -18.50 18.63 4.23
N ALA A 324 -18.34 18.49 5.54
CA ALA A 324 -17.32 19.23 6.30
C ALA A 324 -15.90 18.69 6.11
N ALA A 325 -15.77 17.39 5.81
CA ALA A 325 -14.48 16.71 5.77
C ALA A 325 -13.51 17.22 4.69
N PRO A 326 -13.92 17.47 3.41
CA PRO A 326 -12.97 17.77 2.35
C PRO A 326 -12.11 19.01 2.60
N ALA A 327 -12.71 20.12 3.04
CA ALA A 327 -11.97 21.35 3.30
C ALA A 327 -10.99 21.18 4.47
N THR A 328 -11.44 20.58 5.56
CA THR A 328 -10.61 20.28 6.73
C THR A 328 -9.46 19.34 6.37
N PHE A 329 -9.72 18.31 5.58
CA PHE A 329 -8.68 17.38 5.14
C PHE A 329 -7.60 18.07 4.31
N VAL A 330 -7.99 18.88 3.32
CA VAL A 330 -7.04 19.60 2.46
C VAL A 330 -6.19 20.57 3.28
N GLU A 331 -6.79 21.29 4.22
CA GLU A 331 -6.07 22.19 5.14
C GLU A 331 -4.99 21.40 5.92
N ARG A 332 -5.36 20.27 6.56
CA ARG A 332 -4.45 19.46 7.35
C ARG A 332 -3.37 18.80 6.49
N LEU A 333 -3.75 18.24 5.34
CA LEU A 333 -2.80 17.66 4.40
C LEU A 333 -1.78 18.70 3.92
N ASN A 334 -2.22 19.92 3.57
CA ASN A 334 -1.34 20.99 3.12
C ASN A 334 -0.39 21.46 4.22
N ALA A 335 -0.79 21.45 5.49
CA ALA A 335 0.12 21.72 6.60
C ALA A 335 1.26 20.68 6.69
N VAL A 336 0.94 19.40 6.53
CA VAL A 336 1.95 18.32 6.47
C VAL A 336 2.84 18.47 5.24
N ARG A 337 2.26 18.72 4.06
CA ARG A 337 3.01 18.90 2.83
C ARG A 337 3.98 20.08 2.92
N ALA A 338 3.54 21.20 3.49
CA ALA A 338 4.41 22.36 3.72
C ALA A 338 5.57 22.02 4.67
N ALA A 339 5.33 21.28 5.75
CA ALA A 339 6.38 20.81 6.66
C ALA A 339 7.39 19.88 5.96
N ALA A 340 6.94 19.15 4.94
CA ALA A 340 7.78 18.30 4.09
C ALA A 340 8.43 19.05 2.90
N GLY A 341 8.23 20.35 2.76
CA GLY A 341 8.75 21.13 1.63
C GLY A 341 8.03 20.87 0.30
N LEU A 342 6.82 20.31 0.33
CA LEU A 342 6.04 19.96 -0.86
C LEU A 342 5.04 21.07 -1.21
N ALA A 343 4.71 21.19 -2.49
CA ALA A 343 3.68 22.10 -2.96
C ALA A 343 2.30 21.73 -2.39
N PRO A 344 1.43 22.72 -2.12
CA PRO A 344 0.08 22.45 -1.67
C PRO A 344 -0.75 21.75 -2.76
N VAL A 345 -1.75 20.99 -2.34
CA VAL A 345 -2.76 20.40 -3.23
C VAL A 345 -4.07 21.18 -3.16
N GLU A 346 -4.83 21.12 -4.24
CA GLU A 346 -6.14 21.75 -4.36
C GLU A 346 -7.25 20.69 -4.30
N LEU A 347 -8.40 21.08 -3.78
CA LEU A 347 -9.58 20.24 -3.85
C LEU A 347 -10.14 20.23 -5.29
N ALA A 348 -10.47 19.05 -5.83
CA ALA A 348 -11.22 18.88 -7.07
C ALA A 348 -12.74 18.84 -6.76
N PRO A 349 -13.50 19.96 -6.83
CA PRO A 349 -14.84 20.00 -6.24
C PRO A 349 -15.84 19.10 -6.96
N ALA A 350 -15.75 19.01 -8.30
CA ALA A 350 -16.65 18.17 -9.08
C ALA A 350 -16.39 16.68 -8.81
N GLN A 351 -15.14 16.27 -8.78
CA GLN A 351 -14.74 14.90 -8.49
C GLN A 351 -15.04 14.53 -7.02
N THR A 352 -14.89 15.47 -6.08
CA THR A 352 -15.27 15.29 -4.67
C THR A 352 -16.74 14.91 -4.51
N ARG A 353 -17.64 15.50 -5.31
CA ARG A 353 -19.07 15.10 -5.29
C ARG A 353 -19.27 13.65 -5.76
N VAL A 354 -18.53 13.21 -6.76
CA VAL A 354 -18.52 11.79 -7.18
C VAL A 354 -17.99 10.91 -6.05
N GLU A 355 -16.89 11.32 -5.45
CA GLU A 355 -16.24 10.59 -4.36
C GLU A 355 -17.15 10.45 -3.13
N GLN A 356 -17.86 11.49 -2.75
CA GLN A 356 -18.86 11.45 -1.67
C GLN A 356 -19.96 10.41 -1.92
N THR A 357 -20.35 10.23 -3.17
CA THR A 357 -21.36 9.21 -3.54
C THR A 357 -20.78 7.81 -3.53
N VAL A 358 -19.55 7.63 -3.99
CA VAL A 358 -18.91 6.32 -4.19
C VAL A 358 -18.25 5.78 -2.92
N ALA A 359 -17.70 6.66 -2.08
CA ALA A 359 -16.90 6.27 -0.91
C ALA A 359 -17.62 5.31 0.05
N PRO A 360 -18.91 5.49 0.43
CA PRO A 360 -19.59 4.53 1.31
C PRO A 360 -19.67 3.13 0.71
N HIS A 361 -19.86 3.01 -0.62
CA HIS A 361 -19.89 1.72 -1.33
C HIS A 361 -18.51 1.07 -1.37
N LEU A 362 -17.46 1.86 -1.67
CA LEU A 362 -16.09 1.35 -1.69
C LEU A 362 -15.63 0.88 -0.30
N LEU A 363 -15.88 1.68 0.74
CA LEU A 363 -15.56 1.29 2.12
C LEU A 363 -16.33 0.04 2.55
N GLY A 364 -17.61 -0.06 2.18
CA GLY A 364 -18.40 -1.25 2.42
C GLY A 364 -17.88 -2.49 1.69
N ALA A 365 -17.48 -2.33 0.44
CA ALA A 365 -16.88 -3.39 -0.36
C ALA A 365 -15.52 -3.85 0.24
N LEU A 366 -14.70 -2.91 0.75
CA LEU A 366 -13.46 -3.20 1.46
C LEU A 366 -13.72 -4.03 2.74
N LEU A 367 -14.67 -3.61 3.57
CA LEU A 367 -15.02 -4.30 4.82
C LEU A 367 -15.64 -5.69 4.60
N GLN A 368 -16.24 -5.94 3.43
CA GLN A 368 -16.88 -7.21 3.08
C GLN A 368 -16.03 -8.07 2.14
N ASP A 369 -14.80 -7.66 1.82
CA ASP A 369 -13.89 -8.33 0.87
C ASP A 369 -14.52 -8.60 -0.52
N GLN A 370 -15.33 -7.66 -1.02
CA GLN A 370 -15.98 -7.74 -2.32
C GLN A 370 -15.04 -7.24 -3.44
N GLN A 371 -14.06 -8.03 -3.80
CA GLN A 371 -12.92 -7.61 -4.65
C GLN A 371 -13.32 -6.99 -5.99
N ASP A 372 -14.31 -7.53 -6.70
CA ASP A 372 -14.72 -6.99 -8.02
C ASP A 372 -15.38 -5.60 -7.89
N ALA A 373 -16.13 -5.37 -6.81
CA ALA A 373 -16.69 -4.06 -6.51
C ALA A 373 -15.58 -3.07 -6.10
N GLN A 374 -14.63 -3.50 -5.27
CA GLN A 374 -13.47 -2.71 -4.88
C GLN A 374 -12.69 -2.21 -6.11
N ASP A 375 -12.29 -3.14 -7.01
CA ASP A 375 -11.55 -2.81 -8.22
C ASP A 375 -12.35 -1.86 -9.13
N THR A 376 -13.65 -2.12 -9.33
CA THR A 376 -14.51 -1.28 -10.18
C THR A 376 -14.65 0.14 -9.62
N LEU A 377 -14.93 0.26 -8.32
CA LEU A 377 -15.14 1.56 -7.68
C LEU A 377 -13.83 2.34 -7.56
N ALA A 378 -12.74 1.69 -7.15
CA ALA A 378 -11.44 2.32 -7.04
C ALA A 378 -10.93 2.84 -8.39
N LEU A 379 -10.97 1.99 -9.46
CA LEU A 379 -10.63 2.44 -10.81
C LEU A 379 -11.52 3.57 -11.31
N GLY A 380 -12.81 3.52 -10.98
CA GLY A 380 -13.74 4.58 -11.34
C GLY A 380 -13.37 5.92 -10.72
N LEU A 381 -12.99 5.93 -9.45
CA LEU A 381 -12.52 7.15 -8.77
C LEU A 381 -11.19 7.62 -9.35
N MET A 382 -10.24 6.72 -9.57
CA MET A 382 -8.95 7.04 -10.19
C MET A 382 -9.08 7.53 -11.64
N ALA A 383 -10.12 7.13 -12.36
CA ALA A 383 -10.38 7.65 -13.71
C ALA A 383 -10.57 9.17 -13.71
N GLY A 384 -11.10 9.74 -12.62
CA GLY A 384 -11.18 11.18 -12.44
C GLY A 384 -11.99 11.89 -13.51
N TRP A 385 -13.16 11.35 -13.90
CA TRP A 385 -13.95 11.88 -15.02
C TRP A 385 -14.39 13.33 -14.84
N GLU A 386 -14.50 13.80 -13.60
CA GLU A 386 -14.89 15.17 -13.27
C GLU A 386 -13.69 16.02 -12.80
N VAL A 387 -12.47 15.51 -12.96
CA VAL A 387 -11.27 16.27 -12.65
C VAL A 387 -11.01 17.29 -13.75
N GLU A 388 -10.82 18.52 -13.36
CA GLU A 388 -10.53 19.64 -14.24
C GLU A 388 -9.07 20.11 -14.06
N GLY A 389 -8.56 20.85 -15.05
CA GLY A 389 -7.25 21.51 -14.94
C GLY A 389 -6.09 20.85 -15.67
N GLY A 390 -6.32 19.70 -16.34
CA GLY A 390 -5.26 19.09 -17.14
C GLY A 390 -5.55 17.66 -17.59
N THR A 391 -4.57 17.07 -18.25
CA THR A 391 -4.59 15.66 -18.64
C THR A 391 -4.00 14.83 -17.52
N ILE A 392 -4.81 13.96 -16.91
CA ILE A 392 -4.35 13.10 -15.81
C ILE A 392 -3.22 12.22 -16.33
N ARG A 393 -2.07 12.33 -15.67
CA ARG A 393 -0.89 11.52 -15.87
C ARG A 393 -0.89 10.30 -14.96
N TRP A 394 -1.36 10.52 -13.76
CA TRP A 394 -1.36 9.52 -12.70
C TRP A 394 -2.46 9.86 -11.68
N ALA A 395 -3.08 8.85 -11.13
CA ALA A 395 -3.97 8.96 -10.00
C ALA A 395 -3.79 7.76 -9.07
N ASP A 396 -4.06 7.96 -7.80
CA ASP A 396 -4.05 6.89 -6.82
C ASP A 396 -5.15 7.13 -5.78
N ILE A 397 -5.38 6.14 -4.94
CA ILE A 397 -6.47 6.17 -3.97
C ILE A 397 -6.01 5.63 -2.62
N VAL A 398 -6.43 6.29 -1.56
CA VAL A 398 -6.30 5.85 -0.18
C VAL A 398 -7.69 5.74 0.42
N GLY A 399 -8.03 4.61 1.02
CA GLY A 399 -9.33 4.44 1.66
C GLY A 399 -9.25 3.49 2.85
N HIS A 400 -9.68 3.98 4.03
CA HIS A 400 -9.85 3.15 5.22
C HIS A 400 -10.76 3.82 6.24
N THR A 401 -11.04 3.12 7.31
CA THR A 401 -11.89 3.61 8.41
C THR A 401 -11.11 3.56 9.72
N VAL A 402 -11.08 4.67 10.44
CA VAL A 402 -10.53 4.78 11.79
C VAL A 402 -11.67 4.70 12.79
N VAL A 403 -11.59 3.73 13.70
CA VAL A 403 -12.57 3.50 14.78
C VAL A 403 -12.08 4.19 16.05
N GLY A 404 -13.02 4.68 16.85
CA GLY A 404 -12.76 5.35 18.12
C GLY A 404 -12.86 6.86 18.06
N ASN A 405 -12.95 7.45 16.88
CA ASN A 405 -13.21 8.89 16.71
C ASN A 405 -13.72 9.22 15.30
N ARG A 406 -14.22 10.45 15.12
CA ARG A 406 -14.63 11.02 13.83
C ARG A 406 -13.78 12.23 13.48
N ASP A 407 -12.48 12.12 13.63
CA ASP A 407 -11.54 13.21 13.58
C ASP A 407 -10.61 13.09 12.36
N VAL A 408 -10.54 14.13 11.53
CA VAL A 408 -9.71 14.17 10.31
C VAL A 408 -8.22 14.17 10.66
N ALA A 409 -7.81 14.84 11.75
CA ALA A 409 -6.41 14.89 12.15
C ALA A 409 -5.90 13.51 12.58
N TRP A 410 -6.73 12.75 13.29
CA TRP A 410 -6.42 11.37 13.65
C TRP A 410 -6.45 10.42 12.44
N TRP A 411 -7.43 10.58 11.54
CA TRP A 411 -7.47 9.77 10.32
C TRP A 411 -6.23 9.99 9.46
N LEU A 412 -5.84 11.25 9.26
CA LEU A 412 -4.65 11.59 8.47
C LEU A 412 -3.37 11.08 9.15
N SER A 413 -3.30 11.17 10.48
CA SER A 413 -2.18 10.60 11.23
C SER A 413 -2.05 9.09 11.03
N ASP A 414 -3.19 8.35 11.09
CA ASP A 414 -3.20 6.90 10.81
C ASP A 414 -2.78 6.59 9.37
N ALA A 415 -3.28 7.35 8.40
CA ALA A 415 -2.91 7.20 6.99
C ALA A 415 -1.40 7.42 6.78
N LEU A 416 -0.81 8.43 7.41
CA LEU A 416 0.61 8.76 7.27
C LEU A 416 1.55 7.78 8.01
N GLU A 417 1.07 6.99 8.93
CA GLU A 417 1.85 5.89 9.50
C GLU A 417 2.00 4.71 8.54
N GLN A 418 1.08 4.59 7.61
CA GLN A 418 1.11 3.54 6.59
C GLN A 418 1.95 4.00 5.40
N PRO A 419 3.09 3.34 5.10
CA PRO A 419 4.00 3.81 4.05
C PRO A 419 3.32 3.97 2.68
N GLY A 420 2.34 3.14 2.38
CA GLY A 420 1.58 3.24 1.14
C GLY A 420 0.72 4.50 1.05
N SER A 421 -0.07 4.77 2.07
CA SER A 421 -0.90 5.97 2.12
C SER A 421 -0.04 7.23 2.19
N ARG A 422 1.07 7.18 2.94
CA ARG A 422 2.06 8.27 2.98
C ARG A 422 2.64 8.52 1.60
N TYR A 423 3.03 7.47 0.85
CA TYR A 423 3.54 7.59 -0.50
C TYR A 423 2.54 8.29 -1.43
N VAL A 424 1.26 7.93 -1.35
CA VAL A 424 0.20 8.54 -2.16
C VAL A 424 -0.02 10.01 -1.79
N LEU A 425 -0.16 10.33 -0.50
CA LEU A 425 -0.53 11.67 -0.02
C LEU A 425 0.62 12.68 -0.06
N LEU A 426 1.88 12.22 0.03
CA LEU A 426 3.07 13.07 0.07
C LEU A 426 3.92 12.99 -1.19
N ARG A 427 3.39 12.51 -2.31
CA ARG A 427 4.08 12.65 -3.61
C ARG A 427 4.24 14.12 -3.97
N ASP A 428 5.38 14.44 -4.56
CA ASP A 428 5.74 15.80 -4.98
C ASP A 428 4.94 16.27 -6.20
N ASP A 429 4.45 15.34 -7.02
CA ASP A 429 3.82 15.59 -8.31
C ASP A 429 2.29 15.63 -8.28
N ILE A 430 1.64 15.39 -7.14
CA ILE A 430 0.17 15.55 -7.02
C ILE A 430 -0.22 17.02 -6.96
N ARG A 431 -1.31 17.36 -7.66
CA ARG A 431 -1.85 18.72 -7.71
C ARG A 431 -3.25 18.84 -7.12
N GLN A 432 -4.08 17.83 -7.35
CA GLN A 432 -5.45 17.84 -6.87
C GLN A 432 -5.78 16.59 -6.07
N VAL A 433 -6.74 16.75 -5.18
CA VAL A 433 -7.33 15.64 -4.41
C VAL A 433 -8.85 15.72 -4.45
N ALA A 434 -9.50 14.56 -4.41
CA ALA A 434 -10.93 14.43 -4.17
C ALA A 434 -11.16 13.60 -2.91
N ILE A 435 -12.24 13.87 -2.17
CA ILE A 435 -12.42 13.28 -0.85
C ILE A 435 -13.89 12.89 -0.66
N GLY A 436 -14.11 11.61 -0.36
CA GLY A 436 -15.39 11.08 0.11
C GLY A 436 -15.32 10.70 1.58
N ALA A 437 -16.28 11.18 2.37
CA ALA A 437 -16.32 10.95 3.81
C ALA A 437 -17.58 10.20 4.25
N THR A 438 -17.41 9.30 5.19
CA THR A 438 -18.49 8.52 5.79
C THR A 438 -18.31 8.50 7.31
N PRO A 439 -18.82 9.49 8.04
CA PRO A 439 -18.82 9.47 9.49
C PRO A 439 -19.83 8.43 10.00
N VAL A 440 -19.41 7.64 10.98
CA VAL A 440 -20.21 6.58 11.62
C VAL A 440 -20.42 6.93 13.08
N ALA A 441 -21.65 6.83 13.58
CA ALA A 441 -22.00 7.21 14.94
C ALA A 441 -21.83 6.06 15.93
N ASP A 442 -22.12 4.81 15.52
CA ASP A 442 -22.02 3.63 16.36
C ASP A 442 -21.46 2.43 15.55
N PRO A 443 -20.26 1.94 15.87
CA PRO A 443 -19.27 2.58 16.73
C PRO A 443 -18.81 3.93 16.16
N GLU A 444 -18.35 4.84 17.02
CA GLU A 444 -17.81 6.11 16.52
C GLU A 444 -16.62 5.86 15.61
N ALA A 445 -16.71 6.32 14.36
CA ALA A 445 -15.67 6.10 13.35
C ALA A 445 -15.74 7.11 12.20
N LEU A 446 -14.62 7.27 11.49
CA LEU A 446 -14.52 8.04 10.28
C LEU A 446 -13.93 7.19 9.15
N GLY A 447 -14.73 6.92 8.12
CA GLY A 447 -14.23 6.39 6.86
C GLY A 447 -13.95 7.54 5.90
N LEU A 448 -12.74 7.57 5.32
CA LEU A 448 -12.42 8.46 4.20
C LEU A 448 -11.89 7.65 3.03
N VAL A 449 -12.26 8.11 1.84
CA VAL A 449 -11.64 7.75 0.57
C VAL A 449 -11.06 9.02 -0.01
N VAL A 450 -9.80 8.98 -0.41
CA VAL A 450 -9.06 10.13 -0.93
C VAL A 450 -8.38 9.72 -2.23
N SER A 451 -8.80 10.32 -3.34
CA SER A 451 -8.12 10.18 -4.62
C SER A 451 -7.17 11.34 -4.85
N THR A 452 -6.00 11.06 -5.40
CA THR A 452 -4.98 12.06 -5.73
C THR A 452 -4.72 12.08 -7.23
N TYR A 453 -4.43 13.26 -7.79
CA TYR A 453 -4.26 13.44 -9.24
C TYR A 453 -3.01 14.26 -9.55
N ALA A 454 -2.22 13.76 -10.52
CA ALA A 454 -1.10 14.45 -11.12
C ALA A 454 -1.35 14.66 -12.62
N PHE A 455 -0.87 15.76 -13.18
CA PHE A 455 -1.15 16.16 -14.56
C PHE A 455 0.11 16.14 -15.42
N PHE A 456 -0.06 15.93 -16.73
CA PHE A 456 1.01 16.03 -17.69
C PHE A 456 1.48 17.46 -17.92
N GLU A 457 0.61 18.44 -17.74
CA GLU A 457 0.91 19.86 -17.88
C GLU A 457 1.93 20.34 -16.84
N ASP A 458 2.02 19.65 -15.71
CA ASP A 458 3.01 19.93 -14.64
C ASP A 458 4.28 19.05 -14.76
N ALA A 459 4.35 18.17 -15.78
CA ALA A 459 5.46 17.23 -15.90
C ALA A 459 6.72 17.87 -16.48
N ASP A 460 7.86 17.64 -15.85
CA ASP A 460 9.18 17.92 -16.43
C ASP A 460 9.57 16.81 -17.40
N PHE A 461 9.35 17.06 -18.70
CA PHE A 461 9.66 16.11 -19.77
C PHE A 461 11.17 15.94 -19.99
N GLU A 462 12.01 16.93 -19.65
CA GLU A 462 13.47 16.80 -19.76
C GLU A 462 14.02 15.89 -18.66
N ALA A 463 13.53 16.06 -17.43
CA ALA A 463 13.80 15.13 -16.34
C ALA A 463 13.26 13.71 -16.65
N ALA A 464 12.07 13.63 -17.24
CA ALA A 464 11.49 12.35 -17.66
C ALA A 464 12.35 11.63 -18.70
N ALA A 465 12.86 12.35 -19.70
CA ALA A 465 13.77 11.81 -20.71
C ALA A 465 15.11 11.37 -20.10
N THR A 466 15.62 12.13 -19.12
CA THR A 466 16.84 11.77 -18.39
C THR A 466 16.65 10.49 -17.60
N ARG A 467 15.57 10.35 -16.81
CA ARG A 467 15.26 9.11 -16.09
C ARG A 467 15.14 7.91 -17.02
N PHE A 468 14.44 8.07 -18.15
CA PHE A 468 14.34 6.98 -19.13
C PHE A 468 15.70 6.57 -19.71
N PHE A 469 16.57 7.54 -20.02
CA PHE A 469 17.93 7.27 -20.49
C PHE A 469 18.77 6.53 -19.42
N ASP A 470 18.66 6.94 -18.17
CA ASP A 470 19.39 6.32 -17.05
C ASP A 470 18.91 4.87 -16.85
N ARG A 471 17.60 4.62 -16.94
CA ARG A 471 17.04 3.27 -16.94
C ARG A 471 17.61 2.37 -18.05
N VAL A 472 17.72 2.91 -19.26
CA VAL A 472 18.38 2.17 -20.37
C VAL A 472 19.83 1.88 -20.03
N THR A 473 20.52 2.82 -19.43
CA THR A 473 21.92 2.68 -19.01
C THR A 473 22.09 1.57 -17.99
N GLU A 474 21.26 1.55 -16.97
CA GLU A 474 21.25 0.52 -15.92
C GLU A 474 20.95 -0.87 -16.49
N ALA A 475 19.91 -0.99 -17.31
CA ALA A 475 19.54 -2.26 -17.92
C ALA A 475 20.65 -2.83 -18.82
N ARG A 476 21.30 -1.99 -19.62
CA ARG A 476 22.44 -2.39 -20.46
C ARG A 476 23.63 -2.84 -19.63
N THR A 477 23.95 -2.08 -18.58
CA THR A 477 25.05 -2.42 -17.67
C THR A 477 24.80 -3.76 -16.97
N ALA A 478 23.58 -4.00 -16.52
CA ALA A 478 23.17 -5.26 -15.92
C ALA A 478 23.25 -6.44 -16.90
N ALA A 479 23.04 -6.19 -18.19
CA ALA A 479 23.20 -7.18 -19.26
C ALA A 479 24.65 -7.32 -19.77
N GLY A 480 25.63 -6.65 -19.17
CA GLY A 480 27.04 -6.69 -19.60
C GLY A 480 27.31 -5.90 -20.89
N LEU A 481 26.42 -5.01 -21.29
CA LEU A 481 26.56 -4.15 -22.45
C LEU A 481 27.15 -2.79 -22.08
N PRO A 482 27.91 -2.13 -22.96
CA PRO A 482 28.37 -0.76 -22.73
C PRO A 482 27.21 0.21 -22.54
N PRO A 483 27.35 1.22 -21.65
CA PRO A 483 26.34 2.25 -21.47
C PRO A 483 26.14 3.03 -22.78
N PRO A 484 24.92 3.53 -23.07
CA PRO A 484 24.67 4.31 -24.26
C PRO A 484 25.37 5.67 -24.18
N ARG A 485 25.81 6.19 -25.34
CA ARG A 485 26.27 7.59 -25.44
C ARG A 485 25.07 8.49 -25.73
N ARG A 486 24.97 9.63 -25.04
CA ARG A 486 23.90 10.60 -25.34
C ARG A 486 24.06 11.16 -26.75
N LEU A 487 23.01 11.10 -27.53
CA LEU A 487 22.91 11.75 -28.85
C LEU A 487 22.41 13.18 -28.63
N GLY A 488 23.19 14.17 -28.99
CA GLY A 488 22.81 15.60 -28.94
C GLY A 488 22.17 16.10 -30.23
N GLY A 489 21.74 17.38 -30.22
CA GLY A 489 21.18 18.05 -31.40
C GLY A 489 19.80 17.50 -31.76
N LEU A 490 18.88 17.41 -30.79
CA LEU A 490 17.55 16.82 -30.97
C LEU A 490 16.43 17.87 -30.90
N GLU A 491 16.71 19.12 -31.23
CA GLU A 491 15.76 20.23 -31.09
C GLU A 491 14.47 19.98 -31.89
N ARG A 492 14.56 19.37 -33.06
CA ARG A 492 13.39 19.04 -33.89
C ARG A 492 12.60 17.87 -33.33
N VAL A 493 13.29 16.90 -32.75
CA VAL A 493 12.62 15.77 -32.08
C VAL A 493 11.82 16.27 -30.88
N TRP A 494 12.41 17.15 -30.08
CA TRP A 494 11.72 17.81 -28.96
C TRP A 494 10.56 18.71 -29.43
N HIS A 495 10.75 19.43 -30.53
CA HIS A 495 9.66 20.25 -31.09
C HIS A 495 8.45 19.39 -31.46
N GLU A 496 8.66 18.28 -32.14
CA GLU A 496 7.56 17.37 -32.54
C GLU A 496 6.92 16.69 -31.32
N ALA A 497 7.70 16.29 -30.31
CA ALA A 497 7.15 15.76 -29.07
C ALA A 497 6.20 16.77 -28.37
N ARG A 498 6.62 18.05 -28.29
CA ARG A 498 5.78 19.15 -27.77
C ARG A 498 4.54 19.39 -28.64
N THR A 499 4.63 19.18 -29.97
CA THR A 499 3.50 19.32 -30.88
C THR A 499 2.43 18.25 -30.63
N VAL A 500 2.87 17.02 -30.28
CA VAL A 500 1.99 15.93 -29.85
C VAL A 500 1.32 16.28 -28.51
N SER A 501 2.11 16.74 -27.53
CA SER A 501 1.59 17.14 -26.21
C SER A 501 0.56 18.27 -26.29
N ALA A 502 0.73 19.16 -27.26
CA ALA A 502 -0.24 20.22 -27.52
C ALA A 502 -1.49 19.76 -28.32
N GLY A 503 -1.64 18.48 -28.61
CA GLY A 503 -2.75 17.92 -29.38
C GLY A 503 -2.78 18.33 -30.87
N ARG A 504 -1.70 18.92 -31.36
CA ARG A 504 -1.61 19.44 -32.74
C ARG A 504 -1.17 18.41 -33.77
N SER A 505 -0.71 17.25 -33.33
CA SER A 505 -0.27 16.16 -34.20
C SER A 505 -0.45 14.79 -33.54
N HIS A 506 -0.69 13.79 -34.37
CA HIS A 506 -0.62 12.39 -33.93
C HIS A 506 0.83 11.96 -33.73
N ALA A 507 1.08 11.16 -32.69
CA ALA A 507 2.43 10.77 -32.27
C ALA A 507 3.25 10.12 -33.38
N ASN A 508 2.69 9.16 -34.14
CA ASN A 508 3.38 8.50 -35.26
C ASN A 508 3.80 9.48 -36.37
N ALA A 509 2.89 10.39 -36.76
CA ALA A 509 3.19 11.36 -37.83
C ALA A 509 4.26 12.36 -37.35
N ALA A 510 4.18 12.83 -36.11
CA ALA A 510 5.18 13.69 -35.50
C ALA A 510 6.55 13.00 -35.43
N PHE A 511 6.58 11.74 -35.02
CA PHE A 511 7.82 10.97 -34.93
C PHE A 511 8.51 10.80 -36.30
N GLN A 512 7.77 10.50 -37.37
CA GLN A 512 8.33 10.39 -38.72
C GLN A 512 8.86 11.75 -39.20
N ARG A 513 8.15 12.85 -38.97
CA ARG A 513 8.65 14.19 -39.30
C ARG A 513 9.92 14.53 -38.51
N ALA A 514 9.95 14.20 -37.21
CA ALA A 514 11.11 14.40 -36.36
C ALA A 514 12.35 13.69 -36.89
N LEU A 515 12.23 12.39 -37.22
CA LEU A 515 13.34 11.60 -37.78
C LEU A 515 13.86 12.18 -39.12
N ASN A 516 12.96 12.53 -40.03
CA ASN A 516 13.33 13.08 -41.35
C ASN A 516 14.02 14.45 -41.18
N ALA A 517 13.43 15.34 -40.43
CA ALA A 517 13.97 16.69 -40.19
C ALA A 517 15.32 16.68 -39.46
N GLU A 518 15.46 15.79 -38.47
CA GLU A 518 16.71 15.67 -37.73
C GLU A 518 17.81 14.98 -38.54
N SER A 519 17.48 13.95 -39.35
CA SER A 519 18.40 13.31 -40.27
C SER A 519 18.98 14.32 -41.28
N GLN A 520 18.12 15.18 -41.84
CA GLN A 520 18.55 16.25 -42.77
C GLN A 520 19.47 17.25 -42.09
N ALA A 521 19.12 17.68 -40.89
CA ALA A 521 19.89 18.67 -40.12
C ALA A 521 21.27 18.15 -39.71
N GLN A 522 21.36 16.89 -39.32
CA GLN A 522 22.63 16.27 -38.92
C GLN A 522 23.44 15.69 -40.10
N GLY A 523 22.89 15.71 -41.30
CA GLY A 523 23.54 15.15 -42.49
C GLY A 523 23.83 13.66 -42.41
N ARG A 524 23.06 12.92 -41.58
CA ARG A 524 23.20 11.46 -41.41
C ARG A 524 21.84 10.80 -41.22
N SER A 525 21.77 9.55 -41.62
CA SER A 525 20.55 8.76 -41.45
C SER A 525 20.32 8.42 -39.99
N LEU A 526 19.13 8.75 -39.47
CA LEU A 526 18.67 8.39 -38.15
C LEU A 526 17.53 7.37 -38.25
N GLN A 527 17.50 6.50 -37.27
CA GLN A 527 16.42 5.53 -37.03
C GLN A 527 15.85 5.77 -35.64
N GLY A 528 14.71 5.19 -35.36
CA GLY A 528 14.15 5.31 -34.04
C GLY A 528 12.97 4.41 -33.79
N VAL A 529 12.55 4.40 -32.51
CA VAL A 529 11.37 3.71 -32.03
C VAL A 529 10.54 4.69 -31.21
N MET A 530 9.26 4.67 -31.41
CA MET A 530 8.30 5.41 -30.58
C MET A 530 7.63 4.43 -29.62
N LEU A 531 7.53 4.84 -28.36
CA LEU A 531 6.82 4.11 -27.32
C LEU A 531 5.68 4.97 -26.80
N GLU A 532 4.55 4.34 -26.52
CA GLU A 532 3.49 4.92 -25.71
C GLU A 532 3.42 4.12 -24.41
N THR A 533 3.51 4.81 -23.26
CA THR A 533 3.50 4.17 -21.94
C THR A 533 2.86 5.09 -20.89
N VAL A 534 2.19 4.51 -19.93
CA VAL A 534 1.67 5.25 -18.77
C VAL A 534 2.74 5.44 -17.69
N ASP A 535 3.79 4.63 -17.71
CA ASP A 535 4.88 4.68 -16.75
C ASP A 535 6.23 4.52 -17.44
N LEU A 536 7.16 5.44 -17.20
CA LEU A 536 8.50 5.41 -17.78
C LEU A 536 9.44 4.43 -17.08
N ASP A 537 9.12 4.07 -15.83
CA ASP A 537 9.96 3.20 -15.00
C ASP A 537 9.56 1.72 -15.10
N LEU A 538 8.36 1.44 -15.63
CA LEU A 538 7.83 0.08 -15.81
C LEU A 538 7.80 -0.34 -17.28
N GLY A 539 7.76 -1.65 -17.50
CA GLY A 539 7.67 -2.26 -18.84
C GLY A 539 9.02 -2.66 -19.44
N ASP A 540 8.95 -3.39 -20.54
CA ASP A 540 10.14 -3.84 -21.24
C ASP A 540 10.75 -2.72 -22.07
N LEU A 541 12.08 -2.63 -22.06
CA LEU A 541 12.79 -1.75 -22.97
C LEU A 541 12.72 -2.32 -24.39
N PRO A 542 12.65 -1.47 -25.44
CA PRO A 542 12.67 -1.95 -26.82
C PRO A 542 13.90 -2.81 -27.09
N GLU A 543 13.73 -3.93 -27.76
CA GLU A 543 14.80 -4.85 -28.08
C GLU A 543 15.97 -4.14 -28.77
N VAL A 544 15.69 -3.17 -29.65
CA VAL A 544 16.70 -2.42 -30.38
C VAL A 544 17.71 -1.70 -29.52
N VAL A 545 17.31 -1.25 -28.29
CA VAL A 545 18.26 -0.59 -27.37
C VAL A 545 19.10 -1.58 -26.60
N MET A 546 18.71 -2.86 -26.57
CA MET A 546 19.44 -3.95 -25.91
C MET A 546 20.26 -4.78 -26.93
N ALA A 547 19.85 -4.86 -28.17
CA ALA A 547 20.52 -5.68 -29.18
C ALA A 547 21.84 -5.09 -29.72
N ARG A 548 22.01 -3.75 -29.71
CA ARG A 548 23.20 -3.08 -30.26
C ARG A 548 24.34 -3.10 -29.24
N ARG A 549 25.52 -3.55 -29.64
CA ARG A 549 26.70 -3.52 -28.79
C ARG A 549 27.12 -2.09 -28.44
N GLU A 550 27.19 -1.21 -29.44
CA GLU A 550 27.40 0.22 -29.24
C GLU A 550 26.10 0.97 -29.57
N LEU A 551 25.69 1.88 -28.71
CA LEU A 551 24.47 2.65 -28.86
C LEU A 551 24.74 4.13 -28.59
N SER A 552 24.43 5.00 -29.55
CA SER A 552 24.22 6.41 -29.31
C SER A 552 22.72 6.65 -29.32
N LEU A 553 22.18 7.13 -28.19
CA LEU A 553 20.72 7.21 -27.95
C LEU A 553 20.31 8.64 -27.64
N GLY A 554 19.35 9.15 -28.40
CA GLY A 554 18.60 10.35 -28.11
C GLY A 554 17.21 9.99 -27.57
N VAL A 555 16.76 10.72 -26.56
CA VAL A 555 15.46 10.54 -25.96
C VAL A 555 14.73 11.87 -25.92
N ALA A 556 13.51 11.93 -26.44
CA ALA A 556 12.60 13.04 -26.21
C ALA A 556 11.25 12.48 -25.74
N VAL A 557 10.62 13.18 -24.81
CA VAL A 557 9.39 12.74 -24.15
C VAL A 557 8.31 13.81 -24.32
N GLY A 558 7.11 13.38 -24.60
CA GLY A 558 5.89 14.16 -24.58
C GLY A 558 4.75 13.32 -24.04
N PHE A 559 3.52 13.74 -24.27
CA PHE A 559 2.35 12.93 -23.92
C PHE A 559 1.26 13.02 -24.98
N THR A 560 0.36 12.05 -24.95
CA THR A 560 -0.85 12.03 -25.77
C THR A 560 -2.03 11.55 -24.92
N ARG A 561 -3.24 11.94 -25.33
CA ARG A 561 -4.48 11.40 -24.77
C ARG A 561 -5.35 10.88 -25.89
N ALA A 562 -5.66 9.61 -25.88
CA ALA A 562 -6.59 9.04 -26.85
C ALA A 562 -8.01 9.61 -26.61
N PRO A 563 -8.81 9.80 -27.68
CA PRO A 563 -10.19 10.21 -27.51
C PRO A 563 -10.95 9.26 -26.57
N GLY A 564 -11.62 9.82 -25.55
CA GLY A 564 -12.38 9.04 -24.55
C GLY A 564 -11.51 8.34 -23.50
N ALA A 565 -10.18 8.42 -23.55
CA ALA A 565 -9.32 7.89 -22.51
C ALA A 565 -9.45 8.75 -21.22
N ALA A 566 -9.48 8.10 -20.05
CA ALA A 566 -9.47 8.79 -18.78
C ALA A 566 -8.13 9.52 -18.56
N TRP A 567 -7.02 8.85 -18.84
CA TRP A 567 -5.68 9.35 -18.66
C TRP A 567 -4.94 9.59 -19.98
N GLY A 568 -3.91 10.44 -19.94
CA GLY A 568 -2.91 10.52 -20.97
C GLY A 568 -1.86 9.40 -20.87
N GLN A 569 -0.97 9.37 -21.85
CA GLN A 569 0.17 8.46 -21.90
C GLN A 569 1.42 9.22 -22.31
N TYR A 570 2.57 8.85 -21.75
CA TYR A 570 3.85 9.30 -22.27
C TYR A 570 4.04 8.81 -23.71
N VAL A 571 4.60 9.69 -24.53
CA VAL A 571 5.13 9.36 -25.84
C VAL A 571 6.63 9.56 -25.79
N VAL A 572 7.39 8.47 -25.95
CA VAL A 572 8.85 8.49 -25.91
C VAL A 572 9.40 8.29 -27.31
N PHE A 573 10.14 9.26 -27.82
CA PHE A 573 10.86 9.19 -29.09
C PHE A 573 12.30 8.78 -28.81
N LEU A 574 12.66 7.57 -29.19
CA LEU A 574 14.02 7.04 -29.13
C LEU A 574 14.66 7.17 -30.50
N VAL A 575 15.77 7.88 -30.59
CA VAL A 575 16.46 8.17 -31.87
C VAL A 575 17.91 7.72 -31.75
N PHE A 576 18.41 7.08 -32.80
CA PHE A 576 19.78 6.60 -32.88
C PHE A 576 20.27 6.60 -34.33
N PRO A 577 21.60 6.69 -34.59
CA PRO A 577 22.15 6.59 -35.94
C PRO A 577 21.76 5.26 -36.59
N ALA A 578 21.44 5.31 -37.90
CA ALA A 578 21.36 4.10 -38.70
C ALA A 578 22.73 3.43 -38.72
N SER A 579 22.77 2.11 -38.56
CA SER A 579 23.99 1.31 -38.63
C SER A 579 24.57 1.29 -40.02
#